data_c16716616daed61bf74b4bcf96959bc5
#
_entry.id   c16716616daed61bf74b4bcf96959bc5
#
_cell.length_a   1.000
_cell.length_b   1.000
_cell.length_c   1.000
_cell.angle_alpha   90.00
_cell.angle_beta   90.00
_cell.angle_gamma   90.00
#
_symmetry.space_group_name_H-M   'P 1'
#
loop_
_entity.id
_entity.type
_entity.pdbx_description
1 polymer ?
#
loop_
_entity_poly.entity_id
_entity_poly.type
_entity_poly.pdbx_seq_one_letter_code
_entity_poly.pdbx_strand_id
1 'polypeptide(L)'
;MSRTLKITALYERLSRDDDLNGESNSITNQKKYLEDYARRNGFENIRHFIDDGFSGVNFNRPGFQSLIKEVEAGNVGTLIVKDMSRLGRNYLQVGFYTEILFPQKDVRFLAINNNIDSNNGSDNE
;
A
#
# COMPACT_ATOMS: atom_id res chain seq x y z
N MET A 1 18.46 -16.25 14.15
CA MET A 1 18.47 -15.55 13.77
C MET A 1 17.63 -14.78 13.96
N SER A 2 17.76 -13.97 14.20
CA SER A 2 16.89 -13.23 14.39
C SER A 2 16.32 -12.84 13.27
N ARG A 3 15.16 -12.70 13.21
CA ARG A 3 14.65 -12.21 12.20
C ARG A 3 14.07 -10.99 12.51
N THR A 4 14.42 -9.92 12.02
CA THR A 4 13.81 -8.63 12.17
C THR A 4 12.46 -8.69 11.55
N LEU A 5 11.47 -8.27 12.28
CA LEU A 5 10.15 -8.21 11.71
C LEU A 5 10.10 -7.12 10.66
N LYS A 6 9.66 -7.50 9.50
CA LYS A 6 9.50 -6.52 8.44
C LYS A 6 8.26 -5.68 8.68
N ILE A 7 8.26 -4.47 8.11
CA ILE A 7 7.17 -3.54 8.27
C ILE A 7 5.94 -4.03 7.51
N THR A 8 4.77 -3.92 8.14
CA THR A 8 3.51 -4.00 7.44
C THR A 8 3.12 -2.58 7.11
N ALA A 9 3.33 -2.18 5.88
CA ALA A 9 3.12 -0.80 5.45
C ALA A 9 1.67 -0.61 5.06
N LEU A 10 1.06 0.42 5.60
CA LEU A 10 -0.30 0.80 5.23
C LEU A 10 -0.21 2.14 4.53
N TYR A 11 -0.63 2.19 3.28
CA TYR A 11 -0.51 3.41 2.50
C TYR A 11 -1.88 4.05 2.30
N GLU A 12 -1.99 5.31 2.70
CA GLU A 12 -3.22 6.08 2.56
C GLU A 12 -2.94 7.29 1.69
N ARG A 13 -3.79 7.52 0.70
CA ARG A 13 -3.64 8.67 -0.17
C ARG A 13 -5.01 9.30 -0.40
N LEU A 14 -5.04 10.62 -0.36
CA LEU A 14 -6.25 11.36 -0.66
C LEU A 14 -5.89 12.50 -1.60
N SER A 15 -6.52 12.55 -2.78
CA SER A 15 -6.32 13.66 -3.69
C SER A 15 -7.46 14.62 -3.54
N ARG A 16 -7.34 15.80 -4.15
CA ARG A 16 -8.42 16.75 -4.09
C ARG A 16 -9.70 16.24 -4.68
N ASP A 17 -9.59 15.42 -5.72
CA ASP A 17 -10.77 14.86 -6.34
C ASP A 17 -11.51 13.94 -5.39
N ASP A 18 -10.80 13.30 -4.51
CA ASP A 18 -11.41 12.35 -3.58
C ASP A 18 -12.22 13.05 -2.51
N ASP A 19 -11.94 14.31 -2.23
CA ASP A 19 -12.69 15.04 -1.22
C ASP A 19 -14.16 15.10 -1.55
N LEU A 20 -14.50 15.04 -2.81
CA LEU A 20 -15.89 15.15 -3.21
C LEU A 20 -16.68 13.89 -2.90
N ASN A 21 -16.01 12.83 -2.52
CA ASN A 21 -16.65 11.56 -2.35
C ASN A 21 -16.99 11.23 -0.90
N GLY A 22 -16.81 12.17 0.00
CA GLY A 22 -17.26 11.98 1.36
C GLY A 22 -16.19 11.42 2.27
N GLU A 23 -16.59 11.19 3.50
CA GLU A 23 -15.65 10.87 4.54
C GLU A 23 -15.06 9.49 4.46
N SER A 24 -15.72 8.57 3.76
CA SER A 24 -15.18 7.20 3.73
C SER A 24 -13.81 7.14 3.11
N ASN A 25 -13.45 8.16 2.31
CA ASN A 25 -12.14 8.19 1.69
C ASN A 25 -11.15 9.09 2.42
N SER A 26 -11.54 9.69 3.55
CA SER A 26 -10.61 10.54 4.28
C SER A 26 -9.42 9.76 4.76
N ILE A 27 -8.33 10.47 5.02
CA ILE A 27 -7.13 9.83 5.52
C ILE A 27 -7.42 9.10 6.83
N THR A 28 -8.15 9.74 7.73
CA THR A 28 -8.48 9.13 9.00
C THR A 28 -9.22 7.81 8.82
N ASN A 29 -10.20 7.79 7.94
CA ASN A 29 -10.98 6.58 7.73
C ASN A 29 -10.16 5.51 7.02
N GLN A 30 -9.29 5.89 6.08
CA GLN A 30 -8.42 4.91 5.46
C GLN A 30 -7.49 4.29 6.48
N LYS A 31 -6.90 5.11 7.35
CA LYS A 31 -6.00 4.58 8.38
C LYS A 31 -6.71 3.56 9.26
N LYS A 32 -7.90 3.90 9.71
CA LYS A 32 -8.63 3.00 10.58
C LYS A 32 -9.00 1.71 9.85
N TYR A 33 -9.46 1.84 8.63
CA TYR A 33 -9.88 0.69 7.84
C TYR A 33 -8.71 -0.27 7.63
N LEU A 34 -7.56 0.27 7.24
CA LEU A 34 -6.40 -0.57 6.98
C LEU A 34 -5.83 -1.15 8.26
N GLU A 35 -5.81 -0.37 9.32
CA GLU A 35 -5.27 -0.88 10.58
C GLU A 35 -6.14 -1.99 11.14
N ASP A 36 -7.47 -1.83 11.07
CA ASP A 36 -8.36 -2.89 11.52
C ASP A 36 -8.14 -4.16 10.70
N TYR A 37 -7.99 -4.00 9.39
CA TYR A 37 -7.75 -5.15 8.53
C TYR A 37 -6.45 -5.84 8.90
N ALA A 38 -5.40 -5.06 9.09
CA ALA A 38 -4.10 -5.63 9.39
C ALA A 38 -4.13 -6.38 10.73
N ARG A 39 -4.76 -5.78 11.74
CA ARG A 39 -4.80 -6.43 13.04
C ARG A 39 -5.64 -7.70 13.01
N ARG A 40 -6.74 -7.68 12.28
CA ARG A 40 -7.59 -8.87 12.20
C ARG A 40 -6.91 -10.01 11.46
N ASN A 41 -5.97 -9.69 10.60
CA ASN A 41 -5.27 -10.70 9.83
C ASN A 41 -3.89 -11.04 10.40
N GLY A 42 -3.59 -10.56 11.59
CA GLY A 42 -2.37 -10.96 12.27
C GLY A 42 -1.10 -10.26 11.84
N PHE A 43 -1.22 -9.16 11.09
CA PHE A 43 -0.03 -8.43 10.68
C PHE A 43 0.53 -7.62 11.84
N GLU A 44 1.85 -7.55 11.92
CA GLU A 44 2.53 -6.86 12.99
C GLU A 44 3.46 -5.80 12.43
N ASN A 45 4.00 -4.99 13.30
CA ASN A 45 4.93 -3.92 12.95
C ASN A 45 4.30 -2.98 11.92
N ILE A 46 3.11 -2.49 12.24
CA ILE A 46 2.33 -1.66 11.35
C ILE A 46 2.91 -0.26 11.29
N ARG A 47 3.03 0.27 10.08
CA ARG A 47 3.50 1.62 9.88
C ARG A 47 2.73 2.27 8.76
N HIS A 48 2.24 3.49 9.00
CA HIS A 48 1.45 4.24 8.01
C HIS A 48 2.33 5.14 7.17
N PHE A 49 2.03 5.18 5.87
CA PHE A 49 2.65 6.11 4.94
C PHE A 49 1.51 6.90 4.30
N ILE A 50 1.54 8.21 4.39
CA ILE A 50 0.38 9.03 4.08
C ILE A 50 0.74 10.13 3.10
N ASP A 51 -0.10 10.29 2.07
CA ASP A 51 -0.02 11.43 1.16
C ASP A 51 -1.40 12.06 1.05
N ASP A 52 -1.56 13.20 1.67
CA ASP A 52 -2.83 13.90 1.69
C ASP A 52 -2.74 15.07 0.71
N GLY A 53 -3.63 15.09 -0.27
CA GLY A 53 -3.66 16.16 -1.25
C GLY A 53 -2.85 15.89 -2.51
N PHE A 54 -2.40 14.64 -2.71
CA PHE A 54 -1.57 14.31 -3.84
C PHE A 54 -2.31 13.45 -4.85
N SER A 55 -2.09 13.74 -6.13
CA SER A 55 -2.76 13.04 -7.19
C SER A 55 -2.23 11.62 -7.35
N GLY A 56 -3.08 10.71 -7.82
CA GLY A 56 -2.66 9.36 -8.16
C GLY A 56 -2.06 9.24 -9.55
N VAL A 57 -1.99 10.35 -10.30
CA VAL A 57 -1.49 10.30 -11.67
C VAL A 57 0.02 10.10 -11.72
N ASN A 58 0.73 10.67 -10.76
CA ASN A 58 2.17 10.48 -10.74
C ASN A 58 2.60 9.98 -9.37
N PHE A 59 3.86 9.57 -9.27
CA PHE A 59 4.39 8.99 -8.05
C PHE A 59 5.34 9.93 -7.32
N ASN A 60 5.30 11.22 -7.64
CA ASN A 60 6.14 12.18 -6.95
C ASN A 60 5.43 12.61 -5.65
N ARG A 61 5.27 11.68 -4.75
CA ARG A 61 4.56 11.85 -3.49
C ARG A 61 5.48 11.46 -2.35
N PRO A 62 5.68 12.36 -1.37
CA PRO A 62 6.69 12.10 -0.33
C PRO A 62 6.43 10.84 0.49
N GLY A 63 5.17 10.59 0.86
CA GLY A 63 4.87 9.38 1.64
C GLY A 63 5.14 8.12 0.85
N PHE A 64 4.74 8.13 -0.43
CA PHE A 64 4.99 6.98 -1.29
C PHE A 64 6.48 6.79 -1.50
N GLN A 65 7.23 7.88 -1.68
CA GLN A 65 8.66 7.77 -1.88
C GLN A 65 9.36 7.22 -0.64
N SER A 66 8.90 7.61 0.55
CA SER A 66 9.44 7.03 1.77
C SER A 66 9.15 5.53 1.85
N LEU A 67 7.94 5.15 1.45
CA LEU A 67 7.58 3.74 1.42
C LEU A 67 8.49 2.96 0.48
N ILE A 68 8.72 3.49 -0.71
CA ILE A 68 9.54 2.80 -1.69
C ILE A 68 10.99 2.67 -1.21
N LYS A 69 11.50 3.68 -0.51
CA LYS A 69 12.82 3.56 0.07
C LYS A 69 12.91 2.38 1.02
N GLU A 70 11.89 2.21 1.85
CA GLU A 70 11.88 1.08 2.77
C GLU A 70 11.75 -0.25 2.04
N VAL A 71 10.97 -0.27 0.96
CA VAL A 71 10.85 -1.46 0.15
C VAL A 71 12.19 -1.83 -0.44
N GLU A 72 12.89 -0.85 -1.01
CA GLU A 72 14.17 -1.12 -1.65
C GLU A 72 15.23 -1.53 -0.65
N ALA A 73 15.12 -1.05 0.57
CA ALA A 73 16.04 -1.45 1.62
C ALA A 73 15.75 -2.86 2.18
N GLY A 74 14.65 -3.46 1.76
CA GLY A 74 14.29 -4.78 2.23
C GLY A 74 13.57 -4.79 3.56
N ASN A 75 13.05 -3.65 3.98
CA ASN A 75 12.43 -3.54 5.31
C ASN A 75 10.94 -3.80 5.32
N VAL A 76 10.29 -3.87 4.16
CA VAL A 76 8.84 -4.02 4.08
C VAL A 76 8.49 -5.44 3.68
N GLY A 77 7.62 -6.08 4.44
CA GLY A 77 7.17 -7.43 4.10
C GLY A 77 5.80 -7.45 3.44
N THR A 78 4.95 -6.49 3.78
CA THR A 78 3.59 -6.43 3.24
C THR A 78 3.20 -4.98 3.05
N LEU A 79 2.53 -4.70 1.93
CA LEU A 79 1.95 -3.38 1.68
C LEU A 79 0.46 -3.55 1.49
N ILE A 80 -0.33 -2.79 2.23
CA ILE A 80 -1.79 -2.86 2.17
C ILE A 80 -2.34 -1.50 1.80
N VAL A 81 -3.21 -1.47 0.79
CA VAL A 81 -3.92 -0.26 0.41
C VAL A 81 -5.41 -0.58 0.36
N LYS A 82 -6.24 0.46 0.47
CA LYS A 82 -7.68 0.25 0.42
C LYS A 82 -8.09 -0.22 -0.96
N ASP A 83 -7.55 0.40 -1.99
CA ASP A 83 -7.80 -0.02 -3.36
C ASP A 83 -6.62 0.41 -4.23
N MET A 84 -6.61 -0.07 -5.45
CA MET A 84 -5.48 0.20 -6.35
C MET A 84 -5.29 1.67 -6.64
N SER A 85 -6.36 2.45 -6.64
CA SER A 85 -6.24 3.87 -6.95
C SER A 85 -5.43 4.62 -5.89
N ARG A 86 -5.39 4.09 -4.66
CA ARG A 86 -4.54 4.71 -3.63
C ARG A 86 -3.08 4.58 -4.01
N LEU A 87 -2.69 3.43 -4.57
CA LEU A 87 -1.33 3.24 -5.01
C LEU A 87 -1.00 4.17 -6.17
N GLY A 88 -1.88 4.27 -7.16
CA GLY A 88 -1.69 5.17 -8.27
C GLY A 88 -2.68 4.87 -9.37
N ARG A 89 -2.80 5.81 -10.31
CA ARG A 89 -3.67 5.67 -11.45
C ARG A 89 -2.93 5.54 -12.75
N ASN A 90 -1.62 5.65 -12.73
CA ASN A 90 -0.82 5.46 -13.92
C ASN A 90 -0.60 3.96 -14.10
N TYR A 91 -1.29 3.41 -15.07
CA TYR A 91 -1.32 1.97 -15.24
C TYR A 91 0.06 1.35 -15.39
N LEU A 92 0.92 2.00 -16.17
CA LEU A 92 2.25 1.43 -16.41
C LEU A 92 3.12 1.47 -15.17
N GLN A 93 3.05 2.55 -14.41
CA GLN A 93 3.86 2.65 -13.21
C GLN A 93 3.35 1.75 -12.11
N VAL A 94 2.03 1.64 -11.97
CA VAL A 94 1.47 0.72 -10.99
C VAL A 94 1.91 -0.71 -11.34
N GLY A 95 1.87 -1.07 -12.61
CA GLY A 95 2.32 -2.38 -13.02
C GLY A 95 3.77 -2.64 -12.68
N PHE A 96 4.63 -1.63 -12.88
CA PHE A 96 6.03 -1.80 -12.51
C PHE A 96 6.17 -2.14 -11.03
N TYR A 97 5.49 -1.39 -10.17
CA TYR A 97 5.63 -1.64 -8.74
C TYR A 97 5.03 -2.97 -8.34
N THR A 98 3.85 -3.29 -8.82
CA THR A 98 3.17 -4.49 -8.34
C THR A 98 3.69 -5.76 -8.96
N GLU A 99 4.20 -5.70 -10.19
CA GLU A 99 4.61 -6.92 -10.89
C GLU A 99 6.10 -7.12 -10.90
N ILE A 100 6.88 -6.09 -10.68
CA ILE A 100 8.32 -6.20 -10.75
C ILE A 100 8.98 -5.89 -9.42
N LEU A 101 8.79 -4.67 -8.91
CA LEU A 101 9.54 -4.28 -7.72
C LEU A 101 9.11 -5.05 -6.48
N PHE A 102 7.82 -5.12 -6.22
CA PHE A 102 7.36 -5.79 -5.00
C PHE A 102 7.72 -7.27 -5.00
N PRO A 103 7.49 -8.04 -6.07
CA PRO A 103 7.93 -9.43 -6.07
C PRO A 103 9.44 -9.57 -5.92
N GLN A 104 10.19 -8.66 -6.55
CA GLN A 104 11.64 -8.73 -6.47
C GLN A 104 12.13 -8.53 -5.05
N LYS A 105 11.43 -7.72 -4.27
CA LYS A 105 11.80 -7.45 -2.89
C LYS A 105 11.00 -8.28 -1.89
N ASP A 106 10.25 -9.26 -2.38
CA ASP A 106 9.48 -10.14 -1.51
C ASP A 106 8.41 -9.39 -0.72
N VAL A 107 7.77 -8.40 -1.32
CA VAL A 107 6.71 -7.66 -0.67
C VAL A 107 5.38 -8.23 -1.11
N ARG A 108 4.57 -8.65 -0.14
CA ARG A 108 3.19 -9.07 -0.41
C ARG A 108 2.33 -7.83 -0.58
N PHE A 109 1.57 -7.76 -1.66
CA PHE A 109 0.75 -6.59 -1.95
C PHE A 109 -0.73 -6.94 -1.84
N LEU A 110 -1.46 -6.15 -1.06
CA LEU A 110 -2.88 -6.35 -0.84
C LEU A 110 -3.63 -5.07 -1.17
N ALA A 111 -4.63 -5.17 -2.06
CA ALA A 111 -5.56 -4.08 -2.33
C ALA A 111 -6.94 -4.59 -1.96
N ILE A 112 -7.44 -4.17 -0.82
CA ILE A 112 -8.56 -4.84 -0.17
C ILE A 112 -9.83 -4.78 -1.02
N ASN A 113 -10.19 -3.59 -1.48
CA ASN A 113 -11.45 -3.44 -2.21
C ASN A 113 -11.41 -4.02 -3.60
N ASN A 114 -10.23 -4.32 -4.12
CA ASN A 114 -10.09 -4.95 -5.41
C ASN A 114 -9.88 -6.45 -5.29
N ASN A 115 -9.85 -6.95 -4.07
CA ASN A 115 -9.67 -8.36 -3.81
C ASN A 115 -8.33 -8.87 -4.35
N ILE A 116 -7.32 -8.04 -4.29
CA ILE A 116 -6.01 -8.38 -4.81
C ILE A 116 -5.09 -8.77 -3.65
N ASP A 117 -4.42 -9.90 -3.81
CA ASP A 117 -3.44 -10.38 -2.86
C ASP A 117 -2.39 -11.12 -3.67
N SER A 118 -1.19 -10.56 -3.73
CA SER A 118 -0.15 -11.13 -4.57
C SER A 118 0.24 -12.54 -4.16
N ASN A 119 0.07 -12.88 -2.89
CA ASN A 119 0.34 -14.25 -2.46
C ASN A 119 -0.65 -15.22 -3.08
N ASN A 120 -1.92 -14.84 -3.15
CA ASN A 120 -2.90 -15.71 -3.75
C ASN A 120 -2.69 -15.87 -5.23
N GLY A 121 -2.25 -14.80 -5.86
CA GLY A 121 -2.03 -14.87 -7.29
C GLY A 121 -0.96 -15.87 -7.65
N SER A 122 0.07 -15.98 -6.82
CA SER A 122 1.15 -16.86 -7.15
C SER A 122 0.77 -18.32 -6.98
N ASP A 123 -0.31 -18.58 -6.27
CA ASP A 123 -0.72 -19.94 -6.07
C ASP A 123 -1.46 -20.53 -7.23
N ASN A 124 -1.78 -19.71 -8.18
CA ASN A 124 -2.60 -20.18 -9.24
C ASN A 124 -1.85 -20.79 -10.37
N GLU A 125 -0.60 -20.88 -10.20
CA GLU A 125 0.09 -21.34 -11.24
C GLU A 125 0.01 -22.64 -11.37
#